data_9a6158a8bb14743a937b988565555aef
#
_entry.id   9a6158a8bb14743a937b988565555aef
#
_cell.length_a   1.000
_cell.length_b   1.000
_cell.length_c   1.000
_cell.angle_alpha   90.00
_cell.angle_beta   90.00
_cell.angle_gamma   90.00
#
_symmetry.space_group_name_H-M   'P 1'
#
loop_
_entity.id
_entity.type
_entity.pdbx_description
1 polymer ?
#
loop_
_entity_poly.entity_id
_entity_poly.type
_entity_poly.pdbx_seq_one_letter_code
_entity_poly.pdbx_strand_id
1 'polypeptide(L)'
;MERLTDEDGVHARVRQRNVLCGAGKYLTFQLSNEEFGIRVLKVREIMGLQEITAVPQTPAHIKGVINLRGKVVPVIDLRLKFGLAAADYTQRTCIIVTQVQGESGPVLMGIVVDGVSEVLNLAGSEIEDTPDFGEEYSGGYLLGMAKVKGKVKILLDIERVLSTQDLHNLNSMLR
;
A
#
# COMPACT_ATOMS: atom_id res chain seq x y z
N MET A 1 25.37 29.76 -23.97
CA MET A 1 25.01 30.23 -22.62
C MET A 1 23.62 29.80 -22.18
N GLU A 2 22.73 29.45 -23.08
CA GLU A 2 21.35 29.02 -22.78
C GLU A 2 21.18 27.51 -22.52
N ARG A 3 22.23 26.71 -22.72
CA ARG A 3 22.18 25.26 -22.56
C ARG A 3 22.35 24.76 -21.13
N LEU A 4 22.78 25.62 -20.20
CA LEU A 4 22.97 25.26 -18.78
C LEU A 4 21.67 25.29 -17.97
N THR A 5 20.59 25.85 -18.53
CA THR A 5 19.29 25.98 -17.85
C THR A 5 18.39 24.78 -18.01
N ASP A 6 18.61 23.93 -19.03
CA ASP A 6 17.75 22.79 -19.27
C ASP A 6 18.04 21.59 -18.36
N GLU A 7 19.29 21.37 -18.01
CA GLU A 7 19.64 20.29 -17.07
C GLU A 7 19.18 20.58 -15.65
N ASP A 8 19.35 21.82 -15.21
CA ASP A 8 18.86 22.24 -13.89
C ASP A 8 17.32 22.20 -13.80
N GLY A 9 16.66 22.50 -14.91
CA GLY A 9 15.20 22.44 -14.99
C GLY A 9 14.64 21.01 -14.88
N VAL A 10 15.31 20.04 -15.48
CA VAL A 10 14.89 18.64 -15.43
C VAL A 10 15.11 18.07 -14.03
N HIS A 11 16.26 18.33 -13.43
CA HIS A 11 16.53 17.87 -12.06
C HIS A 11 15.61 18.53 -11.03
N ALA A 12 15.30 19.80 -11.20
CA ALA A 12 14.34 20.50 -10.34
C ALA A 12 12.92 19.94 -10.49
N ARG A 13 12.51 19.61 -11.70
CA ARG A 13 11.20 18.99 -11.95
C ARG A 13 11.09 17.58 -11.37
N VAL A 14 12.14 16.78 -11.47
CA VAL A 14 12.19 15.45 -10.86
C VAL A 14 12.15 15.54 -9.34
N ARG A 15 12.91 16.49 -8.75
CA ARG A 15 12.86 16.74 -7.31
C ARG A 15 11.50 17.25 -6.86
N GLN A 16 10.86 18.14 -7.62
CA GLN A 16 9.50 18.61 -7.32
C GLN A 16 8.46 17.50 -7.43
N ARG A 17 8.57 16.60 -8.40
CA ARG A 17 7.68 15.43 -8.47
C ARG A 17 7.83 14.54 -7.26
N ASN A 18 9.05 14.25 -6.83
CA ASN A 18 9.30 13.44 -5.65
C ASN A 18 8.81 14.13 -4.37
N VAL A 19 9.01 15.42 -4.24
CA VAL A 19 8.52 16.21 -3.10
C VAL A 19 6.99 16.26 -3.09
N LEU A 20 6.34 16.48 -4.24
CA LEU A 20 4.88 16.53 -4.34
C LEU A 20 4.23 15.15 -4.20
N CYS A 21 4.88 14.10 -4.72
CA CYS A 21 4.33 12.75 -4.65
C CYS A 21 4.57 12.07 -3.30
N GLY A 22 5.60 12.48 -2.56
CA GLY A 22 5.98 11.85 -1.29
C GLY A 22 5.42 12.52 -0.05
N ALA A 23 5.33 13.85 -0.05
CA ALA A 23 4.90 14.61 1.13
C ALA A 23 3.43 14.33 1.49
N GLY A 24 3.12 14.30 2.77
CA GLY A 24 1.76 14.15 3.25
C GLY A 24 1.63 13.26 4.47
N LYS A 25 0.41 12.83 4.74
CA LYS A 25 0.08 11.97 5.87
C LYS A 25 0.07 10.50 5.44
N TYR A 26 0.72 9.70 6.26
CA TYR A 26 0.83 8.25 6.06
C TYR A 26 0.28 7.52 7.28
N LEU A 27 -0.52 6.49 7.03
CA LEU A 27 -0.91 5.54 8.06
C LEU A 27 0.16 4.45 8.10
N THR A 28 0.76 4.24 9.27
CA THR A 28 1.76 3.20 9.44
C THR A 28 1.15 1.96 10.08
N PHE A 29 1.63 0.82 9.64
CA PHE A 29 1.16 -0.48 10.10
C PHE A 29 2.31 -1.48 10.12
N GLN A 30 2.12 -2.58 10.81
CA GLN A 30 3.11 -3.62 10.99
C GLN A 30 2.80 -4.83 10.10
N LEU A 31 3.84 -5.33 9.45
CA LEU A 31 3.85 -6.65 8.81
C LEU A 31 5.12 -7.35 9.28
N SER A 32 4.97 -8.46 10.00
CA SER A 32 6.09 -9.15 10.62
C SER A 32 6.83 -8.21 11.58
N ASN A 33 8.13 -8.03 11.43
CA ASN A 33 8.93 -7.17 12.29
C ASN A 33 9.18 -5.77 11.68
N GLU A 34 8.58 -5.47 10.54
CA GLU A 34 8.81 -4.23 9.83
C GLU A 34 7.59 -3.33 9.85
N GLU A 35 7.82 -2.03 9.75
CA GLU A 35 6.75 -1.06 9.64
C GLU A 35 6.67 -0.49 8.22
N PHE A 36 5.44 -0.41 7.74
CA PHE A 36 5.10 0.08 6.42
C PHE A 36 4.15 1.26 6.55
N GLY A 37 4.04 2.05 5.51
CA GLY A 37 3.09 3.17 5.48
C GLY A 37 2.40 3.27 4.13
N ILE A 38 1.14 3.70 4.16
CA ILE A 38 0.38 4.04 2.97
C ILE A 38 -0.23 5.43 3.16
N ARG A 39 -0.52 6.12 2.07
CA ARG A 39 -1.11 7.45 2.14
C ARG A 39 -2.48 7.41 2.79
N VAL A 40 -2.71 8.28 3.76
CA VAL A 40 -4.00 8.39 4.45
C VAL A 40 -5.13 8.68 3.46
N LEU A 41 -4.87 9.40 2.38
CA LEU A 41 -5.86 9.69 1.33
C LEU A 41 -6.43 8.43 0.68
N LYS A 42 -5.70 7.32 0.73
CA LYS A 42 -6.17 6.03 0.18
C LYS A 42 -6.97 5.21 1.19
N VAL A 43 -6.94 5.60 2.47
CA VAL A 43 -7.63 4.88 3.54
C VAL A 43 -9.05 5.38 3.67
N ARG A 44 -10.01 4.46 3.66
CA ARG A 44 -11.42 4.78 3.90
C ARG A 44 -11.87 4.42 5.31
N GLU A 45 -11.38 3.29 5.81
CA GLU A 45 -11.79 2.80 7.13
C GLU A 45 -10.72 1.86 7.68
N ILE A 46 -10.57 1.82 8.98
CA ILE A 46 -9.74 0.85 9.69
C ILE A 46 -10.69 0.11 10.64
N MET A 47 -10.67 -1.22 10.56
CA MET A 47 -11.53 -2.04 11.39
C MET A 47 -10.78 -3.22 11.96
N GLY A 48 -11.27 -3.75 13.06
CA GLY A 48 -10.81 -5.03 13.57
C GLY A 48 -11.16 -6.16 12.60
N LEU A 49 -10.54 -7.30 12.85
CA LEU A 49 -10.81 -8.48 12.03
C LEU A 49 -12.27 -8.91 12.21
N GLN A 50 -12.95 -9.13 11.10
CA GLN A 50 -14.29 -9.69 11.07
C GLN A 50 -14.31 -10.93 10.20
N GLU A 51 -15.47 -11.59 10.12
CA GLU A 51 -15.63 -12.80 9.32
C GLU A 51 -15.32 -12.53 7.86
N ILE A 52 -14.39 -13.30 7.31
CA ILE A 52 -14.01 -13.27 5.91
C ILE A 52 -14.56 -14.52 5.23
N THR A 53 -15.37 -14.32 4.20
CA THR A 53 -15.89 -15.42 3.39
C THR A 53 -14.85 -15.78 2.34
N ALA A 54 -14.29 -16.97 2.44
CA ALA A 54 -13.31 -17.46 1.48
C ALA A 54 -13.95 -17.68 0.11
N VAL A 55 -13.22 -17.28 -0.94
CA VAL A 55 -13.62 -17.50 -2.33
C VAL A 55 -12.78 -18.65 -2.90
N PRO A 56 -13.40 -19.72 -3.43
CA PRO A 56 -12.63 -20.85 -3.95
C PRO A 56 -11.79 -20.50 -5.17
N GLN A 57 -10.69 -21.25 -5.35
CA GLN A 57 -9.81 -21.15 -6.52
C GLN A 57 -9.11 -19.78 -6.67
N THR A 58 -8.83 -19.12 -5.55
CA THR A 58 -8.08 -17.88 -5.53
C THR A 58 -6.64 -18.11 -5.09
N PRO A 59 -5.69 -17.21 -5.49
CA PRO A 59 -4.35 -17.24 -4.92
C PRO A 59 -4.37 -17.11 -3.39
N ALA A 60 -3.34 -17.62 -2.73
CA ALA A 60 -3.27 -17.68 -1.27
C ALA A 60 -3.36 -16.30 -0.59
N HIS A 61 -2.89 -15.23 -1.25
CA HIS A 61 -2.94 -13.88 -0.70
C HIS A 61 -4.35 -13.27 -0.71
N ILE A 62 -5.27 -13.78 -1.51
CA ILE A 62 -6.66 -13.35 -1.50
C ILE A 62 -7.39 -14.16 -0.44
N LYS A 63 -7.75 -13.51 0.67
CA LYS A 63 -8.44 -14.18 1.78
C LYS A 63 -9.92 -14.43 1.50
N GLY A 64 -10.52 -13.58 0.71
CA GLY A 64 -11.92 -13.68 0.38
C GLY A 64 -12.58 -12.33 0.34
N VAL A 65 -13.79 -12.24 0.85
CA VAL A 65 -14.59 -11.02 0.87
C VAL A 65 -15.21 -10.79 2.24
N ILE A 66 -15.44 -9.51 2.54
CA ILE A 66 -16.21 -9.11 3.73
C ILE A 66 -17.46 -8.35 3.30
N ASN A 67 -18.45 -8.34 4.16
CA ASN A 67 -19.63 -7.50 4.00
C ASN A 67 -19.41 -6.20 4.77
N LEU A 68 -19.24 -5.10 4.05
CA LEU A 68 -19.08 -3.77 4.62
C LEU A 68 -20.35 -2.97 4.33
N ARG A 69 -21.26 -2.96 5.30
CA ARG A 69 -22.54 -2.20 5.20
C ARG A 69 -23.29 -2.51 3.89
N GLY A 70 -23.41 -3.79 3.57
CA GLY A 70 -24.11 -4.25 2.38
C GLY A 70 -23.26 -4.31 1.11
N LYS A 71 -22.01 -3.84 1.15
CA LYS A 71 -21.08 -3.96 0.03
C LYS A 71 -20.13 -5.13 0.24
N VAL A 72 -19.92 -5.90 -0.81
CA VAL A 72 -18.94 -6.97 -0.82
C VAL A 72 -17.57 -6.37 -1.15
N VAL A 73 -16.65 -6.46 -0.20
CA VAL A 73 -15.30 -5.88 -0.32
C VAL A 73 -14.28 -7.00 -0.32
N PRO A 74 -13.47 -7.12 -1.38
CA PRO A 74 -12.38 -8.09 -1.42
C PRO A 74 -11.32 -7.79 -0.36
N VAL A 75 -10.71 -8.84 0.19
CA VAL A 75 -9.71 -8.74 1.25
C VAL A 75 -8.45 -9.49 0.84
N ILE A 76 -7.33 -8.80 0.90
CA ILE A 76 -6.01 -9.33 0.59
C ILE A 76 -5.17 -9.35 1.87
N ASP A 77 -4.46 -10.45 2.10
CA ASP A 77 -3.47 -10.54 3.18
C ASP A 77 -2.12 -10.03 2.64
N LEU A 78 -1.65 -8.89 3.14
CA LEU A 78 -0.40 -8.31 2.67
C LEU A 78 0.83 -9.16 3.00
N ARG A 79 0.83 -9.90 4.11
CA ARG A 79 1.94 -10.81 4.40
C ARG A 79 2.13 -11.80 3.27
N LEU A 80 1.05 -12.42 2.84
CA LEU A 80 1.07 -13.42 1.77
C LEU A 80 1.36 -12.78 0.41
N LYS A 81 0.84 -11.58 0.17
CA LYS A 81 1.13 -10.85 -1.07
C LYS A 81 2.62 -10.58 -1.23
N PHE A 82 3.32 -10.27 -0.14
CA PHE A 82 4.75 -10.00 -0.15
C PHE A 82 5.62 -11.26 0.01
N GLY A 83 5.01 -12.45 0.01
CA GLY A 83 5.75 -13.70 0.16
C GLY A 83 6.25 -13.97 1.57
N LEU A 84 5.71 -13.28 2.57
CA LEU A 84 6.03 -13.54 3.96
C LEU A 84 5.27 -14.77 4.44
N ALA A 85 5.79 -15.43 5.48
CA ALA A 85 5.11 -16.57 6.07
C ALA A 85 3.75 -16.17 6.63
N ALA A 86 2.77 -17.07 6.47
CA ALA A 86 1.47 -16.90 7.11
C ALA A 86 1.64 -16.88 8.63
N ALA A 87 0.84 -16.07 9.30
CA ALA A 87 0.83 -15.99 10.75
C ALA A 87 -0.60 -16.04 11.25
N ASP A 88 -0.79 -16.54 12.47
CA ASP A 88 -2.08 -16.52 13.11
C ASP A 88 -2.53 -15.08 13.34
N TYR A 89 -3.82 -14.84 13.14
CA TYR A 89 -4.39 -13.54 13.43
C TYR A 89 -4.52 -13.35 14.94
N THR A 90 -4.22 -12.15 15.38
CA THR A 90 -4.26 -11.77 16.80
C THR A 90 -5.32 -10.70 17.01
N GLN A 91 -5.48 -10.26 18.26
CA GLN A 91 -6.36 -9.13 18.58
C GLN A 91 -5.89 -7.81 17.95
N ARG A 92 -4.63 -7.72 17.56
CA ARG A 92 -4.06 -6.53 16.89
C ARG A 92 -4.26 -6.55 15.39
N THR A 93 -4.55 -7.70 14.79
CA THR A 93 -4.79 -7.84 13.36
C THR A 93 -5.95 -6.95 12.94
N CYS A 94 -5.73 -6.14 11.91
CA CYS A 94 -6.71 -5.17 11.43
C CYS A 94 -6.90 -5.33 9.93
N ILE A 95 -8.05 -4.85 9.47
CA ILE A 95 -8.34 -4.68 8.06
C ILE A 95 -8.34 -3.18 7.77
N ILE A 96 -7.48 -2.74 6.87
CA ILE A 96 -7.48 -1.37 6.36
C ILE A 96 -8.24 -1.38 5.04
N VAL A 97 -9.40 -0.74 5.01
CA VAL A 97 -10.18 -0.60 3.77
C VAL A 97 -9.62 0.57 2.99
N THR A 98 -9.11 0.29 1.80
CA THR A 98 -8.52 1.28 0.91
C THR A 98 -9.40 1.49 -0.31
N GLN A 99 -9.29 2.67 -0.90
CA GLN A 99 -9.90 2.95 -2.20
C GLN A 99 -8.81 3.08 -3.25
N VAL A 100 -8.91 2.24 -4.27
CA VAL A 100 -7.98 2.22 -5.38
C VAL A 100 -8.73 2.40 -6.70
N GLN A 101 -8.03 2.80 -7.75
CA GLN A 101 -8.62 3.01 -9.05
C GLN A 101 -8.71 1.69 -9.82
N GLY A 102 -9.94 1.24 -10.07
CA GLY A 102 -10.20 0.10 -10.94
C GLY A 102 -10.47 0.55 -12.38
N GLU A 103 -10.71 -0.41 -13.27
CA GLU A 103 -11.00 -0.14 -14.67
C GLU A 103 -12.29 0.66 -14.86
N SER A 104 -13.28 0.41 -14.04
CA SER A 104 -14.61 1.03 -14.14
C SER A 104 -14.86 2.10 -13.08
N GLY A 105 -13.82 2.58 -12.41
CA GLY A 105 -13.92 3.58 -11.37
C GLY A 105 -13.31 3.14 -10.04
N PRO A 106 -13.55 3.89 -8.96
CA PRO A 106 -12.98 3.57 -7.65
C PRO A 106 -13.49 2.23 -7.11
N VAL A 107 -12.58 1.45 -6.53
CA VAL A 107 -12.88 0.14 -5.95
C VAL A 107 -12.37 0.12 -4.51
N LEU A 108 -13.18 -0.43 -3.61
CA LEU A 108 -12.76 -0.66 -2.23
C LEU A 108 -12.07 -2.01 -2.11
N MET A 109 -10.93 -2.03 -1.43
CA MET A 109 -10.18 -3.24 -1.14
C MET A 109 -9.67 -3.22 0.28
N GLY A 110 -9.92 -4.30 1.02
CA GLY A 110 -9.39 -4.48 2.36
C GLY A 110 -8.02 -5.12 2.31
N ILE A 111 -7.12 -4.64 3.14
CA ILE A 111 -5.81 -5.26 3.35
C ILE A 111 -5.70 -5.69 4.81
N VAL A 112 -5.29 -6.93 5.04
CA VAL A 112 -5.06 -7.45 6.38
C VAL A 112 -3.61 -7.15 6.76
N VAL A 113 -3.43 -6.51 7.89
CA VAL A 113 -2.12 -6.17 8.46
C VAL A 113 -2.02 -6.67 9.89
N ASP A 114 -0.80 -6.84 10.39
CA ASP A 114 -0.57 -7.37 11.73
C ASP A 114 -1.01 -6.40 12.84
N GLY A 115 -1.01 -5.12 12.55
CA GLY A 115 -1.46 -4.08 13.47
C GLY A 115 -1.24 -2.70 12.87
N VAL A 116 -2.04 -1.75 13.30
CA VAL A 116 -1.90 -0.33 12.92
C VAL A 116 -1.09 0.38 13.99
N SER A 117 -0.14 1.21 13.58
CA SER A 117 0.74 1.93 14.51
C SER A 117 0.28 3.37 14.72
N GLU A 118 0.51 4.24 13.75
CA GLU A 118 0.24 5.67 13.91
C GLU A 118 0.06 6.36 12.56
N VAL A 119 -0.37 7.62 12.59
CA VAL A 119 -0.38 8.48 11.42
C VAL A 119 0.82 9.43 11.51
N LEU A 120 1.64 9.44 10.47
CA LEU A 120 2.80 10.30 10.35
C LEU A 120 2.55 11.39 9.31
N ASN A 121 2.94 12.62 9.65
CA ASN A 121 2.97 13.72 8.69
C ASN A 121 4.41 13.90 8.23
N LEU A 122 4.71 13.52 6.99
CA LEU A 122 6.05 13.53 6.44
C LEU A 122 6.22 14.67 5.43
N ALA A 123 7.28 15.46 5.62
CA ALA A 123 7.73 16.40 4.60
C ALA A 123 8.48 15.64 3.49
N GLY A 124 8.50 16.17 2.28
CA GLY A 124 9.20 15.53 1.18
C GLY A 124 10.69 15.30 1.45
N SER A 125 11.32 16.18 2.25
CA SER A 125 12.71 16.03 2.66
C SER A 125 12.96 14.86 3.63
N GLU A 126 11.92 14.38 4.30
CA GLU A 126 12.01 13.25 5.22
C GLU A 126 11.88 11.89 4.51
N ILE A 127 11.55 11.91 3.24
CA ILE A 127 11.35 10.70 2.45
C ILE A 127 12.56 10.51 1.52
N GLU A 128 13.24 9.40 1.69
CA GLU A 128 14.38 9.01 0.86
C GLU A 128 13.90 8.11 -0.26
N ASP A 129 14.53 8.24 -1.43
CA ASP A 129 14.25 7.33 -2.53
C ASP A 129 14.65 5.91 -2.15
N THR A 130 13.89 4.95 -2.68
CA THR A 130 14.20 3.54 -2.49
C THR A 130 15.54 3.21 -3.16
N PRO A 131 16.47 2.53 -2.45
CA PRO A 131 17.67 2.04 -3.09
C PRO A 131 17.33 1.14 -4.27
N ASP A 132 18.16 1.18 -5.30
CA ASP A 132 17.98 0.32 -6.47
C ASP A 132 18.45 -1.09 -6.16
N PHE A 133 17.52 -1.98 -5.86
CA PHE A 133 17.78 -3.40 -5.68
C PHE A 133 17.64 -4.21 -6.97
N GLY A 134 17.44 -3.52 -8.11
CA GLY A 134 17.11 -4.15 -9.38
C GLY A 134 15.59 -4.27 -9.59
N GLU A 135 15.18 -4.31 -10.85
CA GLU A 135 13.76 -4.35 -11.22
C GLU A 135 13.04 -5.60 -10.67
N GLU A 136 13.77 -6.70 -10.47
CA GLU A 136 13.21 -7.95 -9.97
C GLU A 136 12.72 -7.86 -8.51
N TYR A 137 13.29 -6.97 -7.70
CA TYR A 137 13.02 -6.90 -6.27
C TYR A 137 12.14 -5.74 -5.85
N SER A 138 12.07 -4.67 -6.65
CA SER A 138 11.29 -3.49 -6.29
C SER A 138 9.80 -3.63 -6.60
N GLY A 139 9.43 -4.46 -7.58
CA GLY A 139 8.04 -4.65 -8.00
C GLY A 139 7.27 -3.36 -8.32
N GLY A 140 7.92 -2.20 -8.24
CA GLY A 140 7.28 -0.91 -8.40
C GLY A 140 6.36 -0.50 -7.25
N TYR A 141 6.36 -1.23 -6.14
CA TYR A 141 5.45 -1.01 -5.01
C TYR A 141 5.90 0.09 -4.06
N LEU A 142 7.17 0.44 -4.09
CA LEU A 142 7.77 1.33 -3.10
C LEU A 142 7.70 2.78 -3.55
N LEU A 143 7.15 3.65 -2.71
CA LEU A 143 7.20 5.10 -2.88
C LEU A 143 8.52 5.68 -2.38
N GLY A 144 9.06 5.10 -1.33
CA GLY A 144 10.26 5.58 -0.68
C GLY A 144 10.38 5.01 0.72
N MET A 145 11.33 5.55 1.46
CA MET A 145 11.59 5.17 2.85
C MET A 145 11.68 6.40 3.72
N ALA A 146 11.16 6.32 4.94
CA ALA A 146 11.25 7.41 5.91
C ALA A 146 11.93 6.91 7.17
N LYS A 147 12.86 7.70 7.69
CA LYS A 147 13.49 7.43 8.99
C LYS A 147 12.73 8.18 10.07
N VAL A 148 12.16 7.43 10.99
CA VAL A 148 11.40 8.00 12.11
C VAL A 148 11.90 7.36 13.40
N LYS A 149 12.44 8.17 14.31
CA LYS A 149 12.95 7.72 15.62
C LYS A 149 13.97 6.58 15.49
N GLY A 150 14.86 6.66 14.51
CA GLY A 150 15.90 5.65 14.28
C GLY A 150 15.45 4.39 13.58
N LYS A 151 14.18 4.28 13.21
CA LYS A 151 13.63 3.15 12.46
C LYS A 151 13.27 3.57 11.04
N VAL A 152 13.41 2.64 10.12
CA VAL A 152 13.02 2.86 8.73
C VAL A 152 11.58 2.39 8.53
N LYS A 153 10.76 3.28 7.98
CA LYS A 153 9.38 2.97 7.56
C LYS A 153 9.38 2.83 6.05
N ILE A 154 8.83 1.75 5.54
CA ILE A 154 8.76 1.49 4.09
C ILE A 154 7.42 2.03 3.59
N LEU A 155 7.48 3.03 2.69
CA LEU A 155 6.27 3.66 2.15
C LEU A 155 5.86 2.95 0.87
N LEU A 156 4.60 2.53 0.83
CA LEU A 156 4.04 1.74 -0.27
C LEU A 156 3.07 2.57 -1.10
N ASP A 157 3.09 2.34 -2.39
CA ASP A 157 2.05 2.78 -3.29
C ASP A 157 0.97 1.69 -3.36
N ILE A 158 -0.14 1.87 -2.67
CA ILE A 158 -1.18 0.86 -2.57
C ILE A 158 -1.82 0.56 -3.94
N GLU A 159 -1.86 1.54 -4.84
CA GLU A 159 -2.36 1.33 -6.20
C GLU A 159 -1.53 0.29 -6.95
N ARG A 160 -0.22 0.30 -6.74
CA ARG A 160 0.70 -0.65 -7.37
C ARG A 160 0.78 -1.98 -6.65
N VAL A 161 0.62 -1.97 -5.33
CA VAL A 161 0.57 -3.20 -4.52
C VAL A 161 -0.61 -4.06 -4.96
N LEU A 162 -1.76 -3.42 -5.19
CA LEU A 162 -2.96 -4.07 -5.69
C LEU A 162 -2.93 -4.01 -7.22
N SER A 163 -2.22 -4.98 -7.81
CA SER A 163 -1.98 -5.01 -9.25
C SER A 163 -3.28 -5.12 -10.05
N THR A 164 -3.22 -4.69 -11.31
CA THR A 164 -4.32 -4.82 -12.27
C THR A 164 -4.82 -6.28 -12.36
N GLN A 165 -3.91 -7.24 -12.23
CA GLN A 165 -4.26 -8.66 -12.27
C GLN A 165 -5.07 -9.10 -11.06
N ASP A 166 -4.73 -8.63 -9.85
CA ASP A 166 -5.52 -8.89 -8.65
C ASP A 166 -6.91 -8.29 -8.77
N LEU A 167 -7.01 -7.05 -9.24
CA LEU A 167 -8.30 -6.39 -9.46
C LEU A 167 -9.13 -7.11 -10.54
N HIS A 168 -8.49 -7.55 -11.60
CA HIS A 168 -9.15 -8.28 -12.68
C HIS A 168 -9.68 -9.63 -12.21
N ASN A 169 -8.88 -10.37 -11.46
CA ASN A 169 -9.28 -11.64 -10.86
C ASN A 169 -10.47 -11.46 -9.92
N LEU A 170 -10.45 -10.41 -9.11
CA LEU A 170 -11.53 -10.10 -8.18
C LEU A 170 -12.80 -9.66 -8.90
N ASN A 171 -12.71 -8.87 -9.96
CA ASN A 171 -13.86 -8.46 -10.76
C ASN A 171 -14.53 -9.66 -11.45
N SER A 172 -13.74 -10.61 -11.92
CA SER A 172 -14.28 -11.82 -12.54
C SER A 172 -14.96 -12.74 -11.51
N MET A 173 -14.55 -12.68 -10.25
CA MET A 173 -15.17 -13.47 -9.16
C MET A 173 -16.45 -12.85 -8.60
N LEU A 174 -16.58 -11.53 -8.66
CA LEU A 174 -17.75 -10.82 -8.16
C LEU A 174 -18.90 -10.74 -9.16
N ARG A 175 -18.71 -11.30 -10.33
CA ARG A 175 -19.75 -11.47 -11.34
C ARG A 175 -20.38 -12.86 -11.14
#